data_67608bfe92447312bf696189fb8c3e54
#
_entry.id   67608bfe92447312bf696189fb8c3e54
#
_cell.length_a   1.000
_cell.length_b   1.000
_cell.length_c   1.000
_cell.angle_alpha   90.00
_cell.angle_beta   90.00
_cell.angle_gamma   90.00
#
_symmetry.space_group_name_H-M   'P 1'
#
loop_
_entity.id
_entity.type
_entity.pdbx_description
1 polymer ?
#
loop_
_entity_poly.entity_id
_entity_poly.type
_entity_poly.pdbx_seq_one_letter_code
_entity_poly.pdbx_strand_id
1 'polypeptide(L)'
;MENIKNLNRRLVTSALPYVNNIPHLGNLIQMLSADVFARFCRSRGYETLYVCGTDEYGTATETRAVEEKKTPRELCDYYYKQHDEIYKWFDIAFDKFGRTSNEECTEITQAMFKDLDKNGFIKEHTNKQLFCPSCQMFLADRYVHGVCPKCGFEDARGDQCDKCGSLLDPVELKSPRCATCGSTPEIRETRHLYIDLPSISKNLDSWMNKTSKEGRWSDNAINITKAWIRDGLNERAITRDLKWGIPVPKAGYENKVFYVWFNAPIGYISITKQLADELIAASK
;
A
#
# COMPACT_ATOMS: atom_id res chain seq x y z
N MET A 1 -20.59 -7.87 -25.01
CA MET A 1 -19.19 -7.54 -24.68
C MET A 1 -18.36 -7.76 -25.94
N GLU A 2 -18.07 -6.70 -26.67
CA GLU A 2 -17.21 -6.76 -27.85
C GLU A 2 -15.83 -7.28 -27.47
N ASN A 3 -15.25 -8.02 -28.38
CA ASN A 3 -14.01 -8.77 -28.23
C ASN A 3 -12.84 -7.82 -27.89
N ILE A 4 -12.56 -7.60 -26.59
CA ILE A 4 -11.47 -6.78 -26.05
C ILE A 4 -10.07 -7.24 -26.56
N LYS A 5 -10.00 -8.42 -27.20
CA LYS A 5 -8.75 -9.07 -27.66
C LYS A 5 -7.99 -8.33 -28.79
N ASN A 6 -8.58 -7.33 -29.44
CA ASN A 6 -7.97 -6.64 -30.58
C ASN A 6 -7.81 -5.12 -30.40
N LEU A 7 -7.89 -4.60 -29.17
CA LEU A 7 -7.64 -3.19 -28.97
C LEU A 7 -6.14 -2.90 -29.09
N ASN A 8 -5.80 -2.03 -30.04
CA ASN A 8 -4.45 -1.49 -30.23
C ASN A 8 -4.06 -0.53 -29.09
N ARG A 9 -4.45 -0.86 -27.84
CA ARG A 9 -4.35 -0.02 -26.65
C ARG A 9 -3.40 -0.60 -25.63
N ARG A 10 -2.66 0.26 -24.95
CA ARG A 10 -1.75 -0.09 -23.85
C ARG A 10 -1.98 0.84 -22.68
N LEU A 11 -2.16 0.27 -21.51
CA LEU A 11 -2.05 0.99 -20.24
C LEU A 11 -0.73 0.56 -19.59
N VAL A 12 0.18 1.50 -19.46
CA VAL A 12 1.48 1.31 -18.80
C VAL A 12 1.39 1.90 -17.40
N THR A 13 1.90 1.16 -16.43
CA THR A 13 1.99 1.63 -15.04
C THR A 13 3.37 1.32 -14.49
N SER A 14 3.81 2.10 -13.51
CA SER A 14 4.98 1.81 -12.68
C SER A 14 4.58 1.80 -11.21
N ALA A 15 5.38 1.16 -10.35
CA ALA A 15 5.06 1.09 -8.93
C ALA A 15 4.93 2.49 -8.33
N LEU A 16 3.88 2.71 -7.53
CA LEU A 16 3.62 3.98 -6.84
C LEU A 16 4.63 4.14 -5.71
N PRO A 17 5.55 5.13 -5.75
CA PRO A 17 6.49 5.36 -4.66
C PRO A 17 5.79 5.96 -3.44
N TYR A 18 6.28 5.63 -2.25
CA TYR A 18 5.90 6.35 -1.05
C TYR A 18 6.38 7.80 -1.10
N VAL A 19 5.52 8.70 -0.62
CA VAL A 19 5.76 10.15 -0.66
C VAL A 19 6.27 10.68 0.69
N ASN A 20 7.14 9.92 1.33
CA ASN A 20 7.74 10.28 2.62
C ASN A 20 9.20 10.73 2.51
N ASN A 21 9.74 10.83 1.29
CA ASN A 21 11.08 11.32 0.98
C ASN A 21 11.17 11.68 -0.51
N ILE A 22 12.29 12.30 -0.93
CA ILE A 22 12.61 12.48 -2.35
C ILE A 22 12.82 11.12 -3.04
N PRO A 23 12.55 11.00 -4.35
CA PRO A 23 12.78 9.75 -5.08
C PRO A 23 14.25 9.35 -5.05
N HIS A 24 14.53 8.12 -4.68
CA HIS A 24 15.86 7.54 -4.80
C HIS A 24 16.03 6.86 -6.18
N LEU A 25 17.27 6.46 -6.49
CA LEU A 25 17.62 5.84 -7.78
C LEU A 25 16.69 4.66 -8.14
N GLY A 26 16.31 3.82 -7.15
CA GLY A 26 15.41 2.69 -7.38
C GLY A 26 14.02 3.11 -7.86
N ASN A 27 13.47 4.20 -7.34
CA ASN A 27 12.21 4.76 -7.84
C ASN A 27 12.37 5.29 -9.26
N LEU A 28 13.47 6.00 -9.53
CA LEU A 28 13.72 6.62 -10.83
C LEU A 28 13.88 5.56 -11.94
N ILE A 29 14.65 4.50 -11.69
CA ILE A 29 14.89 3.44 -12.69
C ILE A 29 13.57 2.78 -13.12
N GLN A 30 12.66 2.50 -12.18
CA GLN A 30 11.38 1.88 -12.55
C GLN A 30 10.49 2.85 -13.35
N MET A 31 10.48 4.16 -13.02
CA MET A 31 9.74 5.16 -13.76
C MET A 31 10.27 5.31 -15.19
N LEU A 32 11.59 5.43 -15.35
CA LEU A 32 12.26 5.50 -16.64
C LEU A 32 12.02 4.25 -17.49
N SER A 33 12.08 3.05 -16.86
CA SER A 33 11.81 1.80 -17.58
C SER A 33 10.41 1.74 -18.16
N ALA A 34 9.41 2.19 -17.40
CA ALA A 34 8.03 2.26 -17.86
C ALA A 34 7.83 3.35 -18.93
N ASP A 35 8.48 4.52 -18.78
CA ASP A 35 8.44 5.59 -19.76
C ASP A 35 9.04 5.16 -21.12
N VAL A 36 10.21 4.52 -21.09
CA VAL A 36 10.84 3.98 -22.31
C VAL A 36 9.91 2.98 -22.99
N PHE A 37 9.25 2.09 -22.22
CA PHE A 37 8.28 1.15 -22.78
C PHE A 37 7.05 1.86 -23.36
N ALA A 38 6.52 2.87 -22.66
CA ALA A 38 5.38 3.65 -23.16
C ALA A 38 5.72 4.39 -24.45
N ARG A 39 6.90 5.02 -24.53
CA ARG A 39 7.41 5.68 -25.76
C ARG A 39 7.59 4.67 -26.89
N PHE A 40 8.13 3.49 -26.60
CA PHE A 40 8.23 2.41 -27.57
C PHE A 40 6.86 2.00 -28.10
N CYS A 41 5.87 1.81 -27.25
CA CYS A 41 4.52 1.45 -27.65
C CYS A 41 3.91 2.54 -28.56
N ARG A 42 4.06 3.83 -28.19
CA ARG A 42 3.58 4.95 -29.00
C ARG A 42 4.26 4.99 -30.38
N SER A 43 5.57 4.78 -30.44
CA SER A 43 6.34 4.74 -31.70
C SER A 43 5.91 3.58 -32.62
N ARG A 44 5.33 2.50 -32.05
CA ARG A 44 4.75 1.37 -32.77
C ARG A 44 3.29 1.58 -33.17
N GLY A 45 2.72 2.76 -32.93
CA GLY A 45 1.34 3.08 -33.27
C GLY A 45 0.29 2.56 -32.31
N TYR A 46 0.68 2.14 -31.07
CA TYR A 46 -0.30 1.77 -30.06
C TYR A 46 -0.86 3.04 -29.36
N GLU A 47 -2.18 3.08 -29.17
CA GLU A 47 -2.80 4.02 -28.25
C GLU A 47 -2.30 3.69 -26.83
N THR A 48 -1.44 4.53 -26.30
CA THR A 48 -0.72 4.22 -25.05
C THR A 48 -0.94 5.30 -24.03
N LEU A 49 -1.44 4.92 -22.86
CA LEU A 49 -1.50 5.76 -21.66
C LEU A 49 -0.46 5.26 -20.66
N TYR A 50 0.31 6.18 -20.09
CA TYR A 50 1.22 5.91 -18.98
C TYR A 50 0.74 6.65 -17.75
N VAL A 51 0.25 5.90 -16.76
CA VAL A 51 -0.24 6.44 -15.49
C VAL A 51 0.64 5.97 -14.34
N CYS A 52 0.92 6.89 -13.44
CA CYS A 52 1.58 6.63 -12.18
C CYS A 52 1.11 7.64 -11.13
N GLY A 53 1.67 7.61 -9.96
CA GLY A 53 1.39 8.56 -8.90
C GLY A 53 2.15 8.22 -7.63
N THR A 54 1.73 8.80 -6.51
CA THR A 54 2.32 8.59 -5.20
C THR A 54 1.43 7.75 -4.30
N ASP A 55 2.04 6.83 -3.54
CA ASP A 55 1.38 6.11 -2.45
C ASP A 55 1.54 6.92 -1.16
N GLU A 56 0.45 7.50 -0.67
CA GLU A 56 0.48 8.55 0.35
C GLU A 56 0.05 8.09 1.73
N TYR A 57 -0.58 6.92 1.84
CA TYR A 57 -1.11 6.41 3.09
C TYR A 57 -0.11 5.51 3.84
N GLY A 58 -0.44 5.21 5.10
CA GLY A 58 0.26 4.23 5.92
C GLY A 58 1.24 4.80 6.92
N THR A 59 1.78 3.90 7.75
CA THR A 59 2.64 4.22 8.90
C THR A 59 3.88 5.03 8.52
N ALA A 60 4.50 4.75 7.36
CA ALA A 60 5.71 5.43 6.94
C ALA A 60 5.50 6.94 6.77
N THR A 61 4.36 7.34 6.20
CA THR A 61 3.98 8.74 6.03
C THR A 61 3.65 9.40 7.37
N GLU A 62 2.89 8.73 8.25
CA GLU A 62 2.59 9.27 9.58
C GLU A 62 3.87 9.47 10.41
N THR A 63 4.77 8.46 10.43
CA THR A 63 6.04 8.57 11.17
C THR A 63 6.85 9.76 10.70
N ARG A 64 7.01 9.89 9.39
CA ARG A 64 7.77 10.98 8.80
C ARG A 64 7.14 12.34 9.05
N ALA A 65 5.82 12.43 9.05
CA ALA A 65 5.10 13.65 9.36
C ALA A 65 5.34 14.10 10.82
N VAL A 66 5.35 13.16 11.76
CA VAL A 66 5.68 13.45 13.16
C VAL A 66 7.13 13.93 13.30
N GLU A 67 8.10 13.29 12.65
CA GLU A 67 9.51 13.68 12.64
C GLU A 67 9.71 15.11 12.11
N GLU A 68 9.01 15.46 11.03
CA GLU A 68 9.09 16.79 10.41
C GLU A 68 8.14 17.82 11.03
N LYS A 69 7.39 17.46 12.08
CA LYS A 69 6.39 18.32 12.74
C LYS A 69 5.36 18.89 11.77
N LYS A 70 4.93 18.08 10.84
CA LYS A 70 3.91 18.38 9.82
C LYS A 70 2.70 17.47 10.01
N THR A 71 1.58 17.86 9.45
CA THR A 71 0.48 16.91 9.22
C THR A 71 0.84 15.96 8.08
N PRO A 72 0.27 14.74 8.02
CA PRO A 72 0.49 13.83 6.90
C PRO A 72 0.13 14.45 5.54
N ARG A 73 -0.91 15.28 5.48
CA ARG A 73 -1.32 15.99 4.26
C ARG A 73 -0.24 16.96 3.80
N GLU A 74 0.26 17.83 4.68
CA GLU A 74 1.32 18.79 4.36
C GLU A 74 2.61 18.09 3.91
N LEU A 75 2.95 16.96 4.55
CA LEU A 75 4.09 16.15 4.14
C LEU A 75 3.90 15.61 2.72
N CYS A 76 2.72 15.00 2.45
CA CYS A 76 2.40 14.47 1.14
C CYS A 76 2.41 15.55 0.05
N ASP A 77 1.83 16.72 0.33
CA ASP A 77 1.78 17.83 -0.63
C ASP A 77 3.20 18.34 -0.97
N TYR A 78 4.06 18.41 0.04
CA TYR A 78 5.46 18.81 -0.16
C TYR A 78 6.24 17.80 -1.02
N TYR A 79 6.23 16.53 -0.64
CA TYR A 79 7.01 15.52 -1.38
C TYR A 79 6.40 15.16 -2.73
N TYR A 80 5.07 15.19 -2.87
CA TYR A 80 4.43 15.03 -4.18
C TYR A 80 4.97 16.04 -5.20
N LYS A 81 5.07 17.31 -4.81
CA LYS A 81 5.64 18.36 -5.65
C LYS A 81 7.10 18.07 -6.01
N GLN A 82 7.91 17.62 -5.05
CA GLN A 82 9.31 17.24 -5.32
C GLN A 82 9.41 16.06 -6.31
N HIS A 83 8.55 15.04 -6.15
CA HIS A 83 8.49 13.92 -7.08
C HIS A 83 8.13 14.39 -8.50
N ASP A 84 7.09 15.20 -8.64
CA ASP A 84 6.62 15.71 -9.91
C ASP A 84 7.71 16.56 -10.63
N GLU A 85 8.38 17.45 -9.90
CA GLU A 85 9.47 18.28 -10.41
C GLU A 85 10.66 17.43 -10.88
N ILE A 86 11.07 16.43 -10.07
CA ILE A 86 12.18 15.53 -10.41
C ILE A 86 11.85 14.70 -11.65
N TYR A 87 10.65 14.11 -11.73
CA TYR A 87 10.26 13.29 -12.87
C TYR A 87 10.13 14.12 -14.16
N LYS A 88 9.67 15.36 -14.06
CA LYS A 88 9.68 16.33 -15.19
C LYS A 88 11.11 16.67 -15.64
N TRP A 89 12.04 16.82 -14.70
CA TRP A 89 13.46 17.07 -15.03
C TRP A 89 14.07 15.90 -15.80
N PHE A 90 13.65 14.66 -15.53
CA PHE A 90 14.04 13.47 -16.30
C PHE A 90 13.22 13.25 -17.58
N ASP A 91 12.37 14.19 -17.96
CA ASP A 91 11.49 14.11 -19.14
C ASP A 91 10.59 12.86 -19.16
N ILE A 92 10.14 12.40 -17.98
CA ILE A 92 9.21 11.26 -17.88
C ILE A 92 7.82 11.72 -18.30
N ALA A 93 7.29 11.12 -19.35
CA ALA A 93 6.07 11.56 -20.02
C ALA A 93 4.83 10.77 -19.52
N PHE A 94 4.43 11.01 -18.26
CA PHE A 94 3.14 10.52 -17.78
C PHE A 94 1.97 11.20 -18.49
N ASP A 95 0.94 10.43 -18.85
CA ASP A 95 -0.36 11.00 -19.20
C ASP A 95 -1.11 11.46 -17.93
N LYS A 96 -0.85 10.78 -16.78
CA LYS A 96 -1.30 11.21 -15.47
C LYS A 96 -0.30 10.79 -14.39
N PHE A 97 0.17 11.77 -13.60
CA PHE A 97 0.85 11.53 -12.34
C PHE A 97 -0.09 11.95 -11.22
N GLY A 98 -0.70 10.95 -10.55
CA GLY A 98 -1.76 11.15 -9.58
C GLY A 98 -1.33 10.89 -8.14
N ARG A 99 -2.32 10.70 -7.26
CA ARG A 99 -2.15 10.50 -5.81
C ARG A 99 -3.12 9.43 -5.33
N THR A 100 -2.76 8.63 -4.32
CA THR A 100 -3.71 7.69 -3.69
C THR A 100 -4.61 8.36 -2.65
N SER A 101 -4.23 9.53 -2.12
CA SER A 101 -5.01 10.25 -1.11
C SER A 101 -6.07 11.19 -1.73
N ASN A 102 -6.88 10.65 -2.63
CA ASN A 102 -7.96 11.34 -3.31
C ASN A 102 -9.33 10.67 -3.07
N GLU A 103 -10.37 11.33 -3.51
CA GLU A 103 -11.76 10.88 -3.32
C GLU A 103 -12.06 9.60 -4.11
N GLU A 104 -11.62 9.51 -5.35
CA GLU A 104 -11.84 8.35 -6.23
C GLU A 104 -11.19 7.09 -5.66
N CYS A 105 -9.98 7.19 -5.10
CA CYS A 105 -9.34 6.06 -4.45
C CYS A 105 -10.11 5.62 -3.21
N THR A 106 -10.63 6.58 -2.45
CA THR A 106 -11.48 6.31 -1.28
C THR A 106 -12.75 5.59 -1.68
N GLU A 107 -13.48 6.10 -2.65
CA GLU A 107 -14.74 5.52 -3.13
C GLU A 107 -14.55 4.10 -3.66
N ILE A 108 -13.55 3.88 -4.53
CA ILE A 108 -13.30 2.56 -5.12
C ILE A 108 -12.87 1.57 -4.04
N THR A 109 -11.99 1.97 -3.11
CA THR A 109 -11.55 1.12 -2.02
C THR A 109 -12.72 0.70 -1.13
N GLN A 110 -13.57 1.64 -0.77
CA GLN A 110 -14.76 1.37 0.06
C GLN A 110 -15.79 0.51 -0.67
N ALA A 111 -15.96 0.69 -1.98
CA ALA A 111 -16.84 -0.14 -2.79
C ALA A 111 -16.33 -1.58 -2.86
N MET A 112 -15.05 -1.79 -3.15
CA MET A 112 -14.44 -3.12 -3.17
C MET A 112 -14.53 -3.81 -1.79
N PHE A 113 -14.30 -3.07 -0.72
CA PHE A 113 -14.49 -3.62 0.63
C PHE A 113 -15.92 -4.07 0.89
N LYS A 114 -16.92 -3.25 0.54
CA LYS A 114 -18.34 -3.60 0.71
C LYS A 114 -18.72 -4.86 -0.08
N ASP A 115 -18.18 -5.03 -1.28
CA ASP A 115 -18.40 -6.24 -2.08
C ASP A 115 -17.74 -7.47 -1.45
N LEU A 116 -16.52 -7.36 -0.95
CA LEU A 116 -15.84 -8.44 -0.22
C LEU A 116 -16.59 -8.83 1.05
N ASP A 117 -17.04 -7.86 1.84
CA ASP A 117 -17.81 -8.08 3.08
C ASP A 117 -19.15 -8.76 2.78
N LYS A 118 -19.89 -8.25 1.79
CA LYS A 118 -21.15 -8.84 1.31
C LYS A 118 -21.02 -10.28 0.83
N ASN A 119 -19.88 -10.62 0.22
CA ASN A 119 -19.61 -11.96 -0.29
C ASN A 119 -18.97 -12.89 0.76
N GLY A 120 -18.82 -12.46 2.02
CA GLY A 120 -18.35 -13.28 3.13
C GLY A 120 -16.83 -13.51 3.18
N PHE A 121 -16.04 -12.70 2.45
CA PHE A 121 -14.58 -12.79 2.43
C PHE A 121 -13.90 -11.97 3.52
N ILE A 122 -14.68 -11.31 4.39
CA ILE A 122 -14.14 -10.52 5.50
C ILE A 122 -14.38 -11.24 6.82
N LYS A 123 -13.33 -11.38 7.60
CA LYS A 123 -13.34 -11.97 8.95
C LYS A 123 -13.00 -10.89 9.98
N GLU A 124 -13.40 -11.12 11.22
CA GLU A 124 -13.05 -10.25 12.35
C GLU A 124 -12.21 -11.00 13.36
N HIS A 125 -11.08 -10.40 13.79
CA HIS A 125 -10.27 -10.94 14.87
C HIS A 125 -9.92 -9.84 15.87
N THR A 126 -9.83 -10.25 17.14
CA THR A 126 -9.34 -9.41 18.22
C THR A 126 -7.89 -9.75 18.50
N ASN A 127 -7.02 -8.76 18.44
CA ASN A 127 -5.61 -8.89 18.71
C ASN A 127 -5.21 -8.08 19.94
N LYS A 128 -4.13 -8.51 20.61
CA LYS A 128 -3.46 -7.69 21.62
C LYS A 128 -2.42 -6.82 20.93
N GLN A 129 -2.42 -5.53 21.23
CA GLN A 129 -1.48 -4.58 20.69
C GLN A 129 -1.06 -3.58 21.77
N LEU A 130 0.15 -3.04 21.65
CA LEU A 130 0.63 -2.01 22.55
C LEU A 130 -0.05 -0.66 22.24
N PHE A 131 -0.55 -0.01 23.29
CA PHE A 131 -1.16 1.31 23.23
C PHE A 131 -0.35 2.29 24.10
N CYS A 132 -0.02 3.44 23.55
CA CYS A 132 0.64 4.49 24.31
C CYS A 132 -0.39 5.45 24.92
N PRO A 133 -0.55 5.48 26.26
CA PRO A 133 -1.49 6.38 26.93
C PRO A 133 -1.14 7.86 26.72
N SER A 134 0.15 8.19 26.65
CA SER A 134 0.60 9.57 26.45
C SER A 134 0.34 10.10 25.04
N CYS A 135 0.55 9.27 24.01
CA CYS A 135 0.28 9.63 22.61
C CYS A 135 -1.17 9.36 22.19
N GLN A 136 -1.96 8.66 23.04
CA GLN A 136 -3.35 8.25 22.76
C GLN A 136 -3.48 7.50 21.42
N MET A 137 -2.53 6.54 21.18
CA MET A 137 -2.50 5.77 19.93
C MET A 137 -2.02 4.33 20.16
N PHE A 138 -2.53 3.40 19.35
CA PHE A 138 -1.92 2.08 19.21
C PHE A 138 -0.58 2.22 18.49
N LEU A 139 0.40 1.45 18.96
CA LEU A 139 1.74 1.50 18.42
C LEU A 139 1.88 0.42 17.33
N ALA A 140 2.14 0.83 16.10
CA ALA A 140 2.65 -0.09 15.09
C ALA A 140 4.06 -0.56 15.48
N ASP A 141 4.49 -1.68 14.93
CA ASP A 141 5.73 -2.38 15.32
C ASP A 141 6.96 -1.46 15.40
N ARG A 142 7.07 -0.52 14.47
CA ARG A 142 8.19 0.45 14.41
C ARG A 142 8.10 1.60 15.43
N TYR A 143 6.96 1.76 16.08
CA TYR A 143 6.77 2.71 17.17
C TYR A 143 7.08 2.14 18.56
N VAL A 144 7.57 0.90 18.61
CA VAL A 144 7.91 0.23 19.86
C VAL A 144 9.39 -0.13 19.86
N HIS A 145 10.08 0.27 20.92
CA HIS A 145 11.42 -0.16 21.24
C HIS A 145 11.42 -0.87 22.60
N GLY A 146 12.35 -1.80 22.80
CA GLY A 146 12.48 -2.50 24.07
C GLY A 146 13.62 -3.49 24.06
N VAL A 147 13.70 -4.29 25.12
CA VAL A 147 14.74 -5.31 25.26
C VAL A 147 14.31 -6.58 24.51
N CYS A 148 15.18 -7.04 23.61
CA CYS A 148 14.94 -8.27 22.86
C CYS A 148 14.83 -9.47 23.83
N PRO A 149 13.73 -10.25 23.78
CA PRO A 149 13.55 -11.40 24.65
C PRO A 149 14.55 -12.52 24.37
N LYS A 150 15.14 -12.57 23.15
CA LYS A 150 16.04 -13.64 22.71
C LYS A 150 17.52 -13.37 23.00
N CYS A 151 18.01 -12.15 22.77
CA CYS A 151 19.43 -11.83 22.91
C CYS A 151 19.76 -10.75 23.92
N GLY A 152 18.77 -10.11 24.55
CA GLY A 152 18.96 -9.07 25.56
C GLY A 152 19.42 -7.71 25.00
N PHE A 153 19.35 -7.49 23.68
CA PHE A 153 19.66 -6.18 23.11
C PHE A 153 18.64 -5.15 23.57
N GLU A 154 19.09 -4.02 24.14
CA GLU A 154 18.24 -3.07 24.87
C GLU A 154 17.42 -2.13 23.99
N ASP A 155 17.72 -2.06 22.69
CA ASP A 155 17.05 -1.17 21.74
C ASP A 155 16.49 -1.94 20.51
N ALA A 156 15.90 -3.10 20.75
CA ALA A 156 15.25 -3.86 19.70
C ALA A 156 13.94 -3.20 19.28
N ARG A 157 13.66 -3.21 17.97
CA ARG A 157 12.38 -2.77 17.41
C ARG A 157 11.32 -3.85 17.56
N GLY A 158 10.05 -3.46 17.50
CA GLY A 158 8.94 -4.37 17.68
C GLY A 158 8.80 -5.44 16.59
N ASP A 159 9.29 -5.20 15.37
CA ASP A 159 9.22 -6.13 14.23
C ASP A 159 10.43 -7.08 14.14
N GLN A 160 11.62 -6.58 14.44
CA GLN A 160 12.86 -7.33 14.31
C GLN A 160 13.96 -6.76 15.22
N CYS A 161 14.76 -7.65 15.77
CA CYS A 161 15.95 -7.25 16.54
C CYS A 161 17.13 -6.94 15.60
N ASP A 162 17.61 -5.71 15.61
CA ASP A 162 18.75 -5.28 14.78
C ASP A 162 20.06 -6.01 15.12
N LYS A 163 20.20 -6.58 16.34
CA LYS A 163 21.41 -7.29 16.77
C LYS A 163 21.41 -8.75 16.38
N CYS A 164 20.34 -9.49 16.60
CA CYS A 164 20.31 -10.94 16.35
C CYS A 164 19.46 -11.34 15.14
N GLY A 165 18.81 -10.39 14.46
CA GLY A 165 17.99 -10.62 13.26
C GLY A 165 16.68 -11.38 13.51
N SER A 166 16.34 -11.69 14.76
CA SER A 166 15.12 -12.43 15.07
C SER A 166 13.88 -11.57 14.84
N LEU A 167 12.87 -12.15 14.20
CA LEU A 167 11.53 -11.58 14.16
C LEU A 167 10.94 -11.56 15.58
N LEU A 168 10.29 -10.47 15.91
CA LEU A 168 9.71 -10.19 17.22
C LEU A 168 8.23 -9.85 17.09
N ASP A 169 7.49 -10.07 18.17
CA ASP A 169 6.18 -9.47 18.38
C ASP A 169 6.37 -8.33 19.38
N PRO A 170 5.87 -7.10 19.11
CA PRO A 170 5.99 -5.95 20.00
C PRO A 170 5.54 -6.23 21.43
N VAL A 171 4.52 -7.09 21.63
CA VAL A 171 4.00 -7.42 22.96
C VAL A 171 4.92 -8.35 23.76
N GLU A 172 5.90 -8.99 23.11
CA GLU A 172 6.89 -9.85 23.75
C GLU A 172 8.17 -9.11 24.18
N LEU A 173 8.35 -7.86 23.73
CA LEU A 173 9.49 -7.05 24.15
C LEU A 173 9.47 -6.84 25.67
N LYS A 174 10.63 -6.97 26.30
CA LYS A 174 10.79 -6.60 27.71
C LYS A 174 10.98 -5.09 27.82
N SER A 175 10.37 -4.50 28.87
CA SER A 175 10.41 -3.06 29.09
C SER A 175 10.11 -2.23 27.82
N PRO A 176 8.97 -2.47 27.15
CA PRO A 176 8.66 -1.75 25.93
C PRO A 176 8.47 -0.26 26.19
N ARG A 177 8.90 0.56 25.25
CA ARG A 177 8.73 2.02 25.27
C ARG A 177 8.22 2.53 23.92
N CYS A 178 7.41 3.56 23.98
CA CYS A 178 6.96 4.29 22.81
C CYS A 178 8.12 5.04 22.16
N ALA A 179 8.38 4.79 20.88
CA ALA A 179 9.46 5.46 20.14
C ALA A 179 9.25 6.99 20.03
N THR A 180 8.00 7.47 20.12
CA THR A 180 7.66 8.88 19.97
C THR A 180 7.86 9.67 21.26
N CYS A 181 7.44 9.13 22.41
CA CYS A 181 7.43 9.90 23.68
C CYS A 181 8.20 9.23 24.83
N GLY A 182 8.76 8.03 24.62
CA GLY A 182 9.50 7.28 25.64
C GLY A 182 8.63 6.62 26.72
N SER A 183 7.33 6.90 26.79
CA SER A 183 6.45 6.34 27.81
C SER A 183 6.29 4.84 27.66
N THR A 184 6.04 4.15 28.79
CA THR A 184 5.73 2.72 28.79
C THR A 184 4.31 2.49 28.23
N PRO A 185 4.16 1.72 27.14
CA PRO A 185 2.84 1.39 26.60
C PRO A 185 2.17 0.27 27.42
N GLU A 186 0.87 0.18 27.28
CA GLU A 186 0.05 -0.89 27.87
C GLU A 186 -0.52 -1.79 26.79
N ILE A 187 -0.78 -3.06 27.12
CA ILE A 187 -1.43 -3.99 26.22
C ILE A 187 -2.93 -3.73 26.23
N ARG A 188 -3.51 -3.47 25.07
CA ARG A 188 -4.96 -3.36 24.87
C ARG A 188 -5.42 -4.30 23.76
N GLU A 189 -6.67 -4.71 23.84
CA GLU A 189 -7.32 -5.46 22.76
C GLU A 189 -7.84 -4.49 21.70
N THR A 190 -7.62 -4.85 20.44
CA THR A 190 -8.16 -4.14 19.30
C THR A 190 -8.71 -5.12 18.28
N ARG A 191 -9.88 -4.78 17.68
CA ARG A 191 -10.52 -5.61 16.65
C ARG A 191 -10.08 -5.14 15.27
N HIS A 192 -9.72 -6.09 14.41
CA HIS A 192 -9.35 -5.82 13.03
C HIS A 192 -10.13 -6.68 12.06
N LEU A 193 -10.31 -6.14 10.85
CA LEU A 193 -10.87 -6.87 9.71
C LEU A 193 -9.75 -7.54 8.94
N TYR A 194 -10.02 -8.76 8.49
CA TYR A 194 -9.10 -9.61 7.74
C TYR A 194 -9.75 -10.05 6.44
N ILE A 195 -8.99 -10.07 5.36
CA ILE A 195 -9.41 -10.76 4.13
C ILE A 195 -9.09 -12.25 4.26
N ASP A 196 -10.08 -13.09 3.96
CA ASP A 196 -9.99 -14.56 3.99
C ASP A 196 -9.34 -15.06 2.69
N LEU A 197 -8.02 -14.87 2.56
CA LEU A 197 -7.27 -15.36 1.40
C LEU A 197 -7.30 -16.89 1.25
N PRO A 198 -7.30 -17.70 2.34
CA PRO A 198 -7.44 -19.16 2.22
C PRO A 198 -8.65 -19.59 1.40
N SER A 199 -9.81 -18.97 1.63
CA SER A 199 -11.06 -19.35 0.95
C SER A 199 -11.04 -19.07 -0.56
N ILE A 200 -10.27 -18.10 -1.02
CA ILE A 200 -10.16 -17.72 -2.45
C ILE A 200 -8.91 -18.31 -3.12
N SER A 201 -8.02 -18.96 -2.38
CA SER A 201 -6.71 -19.45 -2.86
C SER A 201 -6.83 -20.34 -4.09
N LYS A 202 -7.77 -21.29 -4.10
CA LYS A 202 -7.99 -22.21 -5.23
C LYS A 202 -8.44 -21.48 -6.50
N ASN A 203 -9.33 -20.51 -6.36
CA ASN A 203 -9.80 -19.70 -7.47
C ASN A 203 -8.68 -18.80 -8.00
N LEU A 204 -7.88 -18.24 -7.10
CA LEU A 204 -6.71 -17.42 -7.43
C LEU A 204 -5.67 -18.22 -8.21
N ASP A 205 -5.36 -19.44 -7.78
CA ASP A 205 -4.43 -20.34 -8.51
C ASP A 205 -4.91 -20.63 -9.94
N SER A 206 -6.19 -20.97 -10.08
CA SER A 206 -6.79 -21.23 -11.40
C SER A 206 -6.74 -19.99 -12.30
N TRP A 207 -7.07 -18.85 -11.76
CA TRP A 207 -7.02 -17.57 -12.47
C TRP A 207 -5.57 -17.21 -12.87
N MET A 208 -4.61 -17.33 -11.94
CA MET A 208 -3.21 -17.05 -12.19
C MET A 208 -2.62 -17.95 -13.27
N ASN A 209 -2.90 -19.25 -13.24
CA ASN A 209 -2.42 -20.21 -14.22
C ASN A 209 -2.92 -19.93 -15.66
N LYS A 210 -4.13 -19.37 -15.78
CA LYS A 210 -4.68 -18.91 -17.06
C LYS A 210 -4.08 -17.58 -17.48
N THR A 211 -4.19 -16.58 -16.62
CA THR A 211 -3.88 -15.17 -16.93
C THR A 211 -2.39 -14.94 -17.16
N SER A 212 -1.51 -15.65 -16.44
CA SER A 212 -0.07 -15.52 -16.59
C SER A 212 0.41 -15.96 -17.99
N LYS A 213 -0.21 -16.97 -18.58
CA LYS A 213 0.09 -17.43 -19.95
C LYS A 213 -0.41 -16.44 -21.00
N GLU A 214 -1.66 -15.97 -20.86
CA GLU A 214 -2.26 -15.00 -21.76
C GLU A 214 -1.57 -13.63 -21.68
N GLY A 215 -1.21 -13.18 -20.45
CA GLY A 215 -0.61 -11.88 -20.15
C GLY A 215 0.90 -11.85 -20.28
N ARG A 216 1.57 -12.96 -20.57
CA ARG A 216 3.04 -13.07 -20.67
C ARG A 216 3.74 -12.51 -19.42
N TRP A 217 3.31 -12.98 -18.24
CA TRP A 217 3.92 -12.57 -16.99
C TRP A 217 5.39 -12.99 -16.92
N SER A 218 6.21 -12.23 -16.22
CA SER A 218 7.59 -12.61 -16.00
C SER A 218 7.70 -13.88 -15.16
N ASP A 219 8.73 -14.69 -15.42
CA ASP A 219 8.99 -15.93 -14.66
C ASP A 219 9.10 -15.66 -13.16
N ASN A 220 9.71 -14.53 -12.79
CA ASN A 220 9.82 -14.12 -11.40
C ASN A 220 8.45 -13.90 -10.74
N ALA A 221 7.53 -13.19 -11.39
CA ALA A 221 6.17 -12.97 -10.88
C ALA A 221 5.41 -14.30 -10.73
N ILE A 222 5.53 -15.20 -11.73
CA ILE A 222 4.90 -16.53 -11.71
C ILE A 222 5.46 -17.36 -10.55
N ASN A 223 6.77 -17.42 -10.40
CA ASN A 223 7.44 -18.28 -9.40
C ASN A 223 7.14 -17.81 -7.97
N ILE A 224 7.18 -16.50 -7.72
CA ILE A 224 6.85 -15.94 -6.40
C ILE A 224 5.39 -16.22 -6.05
N THR A 225 4.45 -15.97 -6.98
CA THR A 225 3.02 -16.21 -6.75
C THR A 225 2.73 -17.67 -6.48
N LYS A 226 3.31 -18.58 -7.26
CA LYS A 226 3.17 -20.03 -7.05
C LYS A 226 3.74 -20.48 -5.70
N ALA A 227 4.88 -19.93 -5.29
CA ALA A 227 5.47 -20.24 -3.99
C ALA A 227 4.51 -19.85 -2.85
N TRP A 228 3.94 -18.67 -2.89
CA TRP A 228 2.97 -18.23 -1.87
C TRP A 228 1.70 -19.08 -1.82
N ILE A 229 1.15 -19.43 -2.99
CA ILE A 229 -0.03 -20.30 -3.07
C ILE A 229 0.28 -21.70 -2.54
N ARG A 230 1.43 -22.28 -2.92
CA ARG A 230 1.88 -23.61 -2.46
C ARG A 230 2.11 -23.65 -0.95
N ASP A 231 2.74 -22.62 -0.40
CA ASP A 231 3.06 -22.51 1.03
C ASP A 231 1.84 -22.22 1.89
N GLY A 232 0.71 -21.90 1.25
CA GLY A 232 -0.59 -21.61 1.86
C GLY A 232 -0.78 -20.14 2.17
N LEU A 233 -1.88 -19.58 1.67
CA LEU A 233 -2.26 -18.20 1.98
C LEU A 233 -2.92 -18.16 3.35
N ASN A 234 -2.55 -17.16 4.16
CA ASN A 234 -3.16 -16.88 5.45
C ASN A 234 -4.09 -15.67 5.38
N GLU A 235 -5.04 -15.58 6.31
CA GLU A 235 -5.83 -14.36 6.49
C GLU A 235 -4.91 -13.15 6.71
N ARG A 236 -5.27 -12.01 6.10
CA ARG A 236 -4.47 -10.78 6.18
C ARG A 236 -5.29 -9.63 6.73
N ALA A 237 -4.77 -9.01 7.78
CA ALA A 237 -5.39 -7.81 8.36
C ALA A 237 -5.40 -6.66 7.33
N ILE A 238 -6.59 -6.13 7.06
CA ILE A 238 -6.83 -5.04 6.12
C ILE A 238 -7.16 -3.71 6.80
N THR A 239 -7.16 -3.66 8.12
CA THR A 239 -7.40 -2.43 8.89
C THR A 239 -6.24 -2.11 9.82
N ARG A 240 -6.10 -0.84 10.20
CA ARG A 240 -5.08 -0.35 11.13
C ARG A 240 -5.67 0.70 12.06
N ASP A 241 -5.13 0.79 13.27
CA ASP A 241 -5.38 1.84 14.24
C ASP A 241 -4.49 3.06 13.94
N LEU A 242 -4.70 3.69 12.80
CA LEU A 242 -4.01 4.89 12.32
C LEU A 242 -5.04 5.98 12.04
N LYS A 243 -4.58 7.21 11.90
CA LYS A 243 -5.44 8.36 11.57
C LYS A 243 -5.36 8.71 10.08
N TRP A 244 -4.22 8.46 9.46
CA TRP A 244 -3.96 8.76 8.06
C TRP A 244 -4.16 7.54 7.18
N GLY A 245 -5.30 7.47 6.52
CA GLY A 245 -5.70 6.36 5.67
C GLY A 245 -7.14 6.51 5.19
N ILE A 246 -7.60 5.58 4.37
CA ILE A 246 -8.98 5.54 3.91
C ILE A 246 -9.86 4.99 5.04
N PRO A 247 -10.92 5.72 5.47
CA PRO A 247 -11.81 5.28 6.54
C PRO A 247 -12.54 3.98 6.19
N VAL A 248 -12.71 3.11 7.19
CA VAL A 248 -13.42 1.83 7.04
C VAL A 248 -14.92 2.07 7.10
N PRO A 249 -15.71 1.77 6.06
CA PRO A 249 -17.15 2.02 6.03
C PRO A 249 -17.97 0.88 6.69
N LYS A 250 -17.64 0.54 7.95
CA LYS A 250 -18.29 -0.52 8.71
C LYS A 250 -18.53 -0.06 10.15
N ALA A 251 -19.75 -0.30 10.67
CA ALA A 251 -20.11 0.05 12.04
C ALA A 251 -19.17 -0.62 13.06
N GLY A 252 -18.68 0.15 14.03
CA GLY A 252 -17.73 -0.28 15.04
C GLY A 252 -16.26 -0.21 14.59
N TYR A 253 -15.98 0.36 13.40
CA TYR A 253 -14.65 0.56 12.83
C TYR A 253 -14.40 2.02 12.42
N GLU A 254 -15.17 2.96 12.95
CA GLU A 254 -15.12 4.40 12.59
C GLU A 254 -13.76 5.04 12.90
N ASN A 255 -13.03 4.50 13.89
CA ASN A 255 -11.71 4.98 14.30
C ASN A 255 -10.55 4.23 13.60
N LYS A 256 -10.84 3.48 12.55
CA LYS A 256 -9.85 2.69 11.82
C LYS A 256 -9.78 3.11 10.36
N VAL A 257 -8.62 2.87 9.78
CA VAL A 257 -8.38 3.07 8.37
C VAL A 257 -7.96 1.75 7.71
N PHE A 258 -8.10 1.68 6.40
CA PHE A 258 -7.56 0.54 5.67
C PHE A 258 -6.03 0.53 5.72
N TYR A 259 -5.48 -0.67 5.78
CA TYR A 259 -4.05 -0.91 5.63
C TYR A 259 -3.61 -0.53 4.22
N VAL A 260 -2.51 0.19 4.10
CA VAL A 260 -2.02 0.71 2.81
C VAL A 260 -1.93 -0.35 1.70
N TRP A 261 -1.53 -1.57 2.01
CA TRP A 261 -1.48 -2.66 1.02
C TRP A 261 -2.85 -3.14 0.52
N PHE A 262 -3.94 -2.76 1.17
CA PHE A 262 -5.28 -3.01 0.66
C PHE A 262 -5.69 -1.96 -0.38
N ASN A 263 -5.33 -0.70 -0.18
CA ASN A 263 -5.68 0.39 -1.10
C ASN A 263 -4.61 0.73 -2.14
N ALA A 264 -3.33 0.42 -1.92
CA ALA A 264 -2.26 0.74 -2.87
C ALA A 264 -2.48 0.17 -4.28
N PRO A 265 -2.91 -1.11 -4.46
CA PRO A 265 -3.24 -1.62 -5.79
C PRO A 265 -4.42 -0.90 -6.45
N ILE A 266 -5.33 -0.33 -5.66
CA ILE A 266 -6.49 0.42 -6.14
C ILE A 266 -6.06 1.80 -6.66
N GLY A 267 -4.93 2.32 -6.20
CA GLY A 267 -4.34 3.56 -6.69
C GLY A 267 -4.18 3.59 -8.20
N TYR A 268 -3.77 2.48 -8.81
CA TYR A 268 -3.66 2.39 -10.28
C TYR A 268 -5.01 2.57 -10.98
N ILE A 269 -6.07 1.99 -10.41
CA ILE A 269 -7.43 2.07 -10.94
C ILE A 269 -7.98 3.49 -10.78
N SER A 270 -7.81 4.09 -9.59
CA SER A 270 -8.33 5.43 -9.29
C SER A 270 -7.66 6.51 -10.12
N ILE A 271 -6.33 6.47 -10.28
CA ILE A 271 -5.58 7.42 -11.11
C ILE A 271 -5.96 7.26 -12.60
N THR A 272 -6.14 6.03 -13.06
CA THR A 272 -6.62 5.78 -14.44
C THR A 272 -8.03 6.31 -14.64
N LYS A 273 -8.92 6.15 -13.64
CA LYS A 273 -10.27 6.72 -13.69
C LYS A 273 -10.23 8.23 -13.76
N GLN A 274 -9.42 8.89 -12.95
CA GLN A 274 -9.25 10.37 -13.00
C GLN A 274 -8.85 10.83 -14.41
N LEU A 275 -7.85 10.19 -15.02
CA LEU A 275 -7.44 10.51 -16.37
C LEU A 275 -8.58 10.31 -17.38
N ALA A 276 -9.33 9.21 -17.28
CA ALA A 276 -10.45 8.95 -18.16
C ALA A 276 -11.54 10.02 -18.03
N ASP A 277 -11.89 10.41 -16.81
CA ASP A 277 -12.89 11.44 -16.55
C ASP A 277 -12.44 12.82 -17.09
N GLU A 278 -11.16 13.17 -16.94
CA GLU A 278 -10.57 14.40 -17.51
C GLU A 278 -10.63 14.40 -19.06
N LEU A 279 -10.28 13.29 -19.69
CA LEU A 279 -10.32 13.15 -21.15
C LEU A 279 -11.76 13.23 -21.69
N ILE A 280 -12.72 12.62 -21.00
CA ILE A 280 -14.15 12.71 -21.35
C ILE A 280 -14.64 14.16 -21.19
N ALA A 281 -14.24 14.85 -20.13
CA ALA A 281 -14.64 16.24 -19.91
C ALA A 281 -14.06 17.17 -20.98
N ALA A 282 -12.81 16.95 -21.40
CA ALA A 282 -12.13 17.75 -22.44
C ALA A 282 -12.69 17.51 -23.86
N SER A 283 -13.41 16.38 -24.07
CA SER A 283 -14.01 16.04 -25.38
C SER A 283 -15.43 16.55 -25.56
N LYS A 284 -16.02 17.16 -24.54
CA LYS A 284 -17.33 17.82 -24.57
C LYS A 284 -17.21 19.31 -24.82
#